data_aed3bd5a32c85ee94eaa575dcb9560b2
#
_entry.id   aed3bd5a32c85ee94eaa575dcb9560b2
#
_cell.length_a   1.000
_cell.length_b   1.000
_cell.length_c   1.000
_cell.angle_alpha   90.00
_cell.angle_beta   90.00
_cell.angle_gamma   90.00
#
_symmetry.space_group_name_H-M   'P 1'
#
loop_
_entity.id
_entity.type
_entity.pdbx_description
1 polymer ?
#
loop_
_entity_poly.entity_id
_entity_poly.type
_entity_poly.pdbx_seq_one_letter_code
_entity_poly.pdbx_strand_id
1 'polypeptide(L)'
;THGGKRLMTRSIEECDMSAVLQRHVVCANADKIREDLANMNLLVEEWGGKYQCQEISAKKGIGVDELLEKVLLEADMLELKANPNRKATGSVIESSLDKGRGYVSTVLVSNGTLRVGDNLIAGTSYGRIKAMFNERNQRIEEAKPAEPAIILGLNGAPTAGDAFHVLDTEVEAREIANKRLQLQREQGLRTQKRLTLSDISHRIALGSFKELNIIVKGDTDGSIEALSDSFIKLSTEKIKVNVIHKAVGQISESDVTLADASDAIIVGFQVRPSAAARKLAEQEGVEINTYSVIYDAIDDVKSAMIGMLDKVKKEVITGQVEVREVYKISKVGTVAGAYVVEGKVHRTDKARVVRDGIVVHTADIAALKRYKDDVKEVGVTFECGISLVNFNDIQVGDIIETFTEIEVEQKL
;
A
#
# COMPACT_ATOMS: atom_id res chain seq x y z
N THR A 1 9.97 25.57 14.22
CA THR A 1 10.06 25.23 12.80
C THR A 1 11.49 25.40 12.32
N HIS A 2 12.36 24.47 12.65
CA HIS A 2 13.69 24.41 12.08
C HIS A 2 13.63 23.43 10.93
N GLY A 3 13.75 23.95 9.70
CA GLY A 3 13.85 23.15 8.50
C GLY A 3 15.13 22.30 8.56
N GLY A 4 14.96 21.05 8.97
CA GLY A 4 16.03 20.08 8.86
C GLY A 4 16.40 19.92 7.40
N LYS A 5 17.61 20.32 7.04
CA LYS A 5 18.17 20.02 5.72
C LYS A 5 18.22 18.48 5.60
N ARG A 6 17.34 17.90 4.79
CA ARG A 6 17.37 16.48 4.46
C ARG A 6 18.58 16.25 3.56
N LEU A 7 19.56 15.51 4.05
CA LEU A 7 20.55 14.87 3.20
C LEU A 7 19.83 13.82 2.34
N MET A 8 19.58 14.13 1.07
CA MET A 8 19.09 13.14 0.11
C MET A 8 20.29 12.33 -0.37
N THR A 9 20.45 11.13 0.19
CA THR A 9 21.38 10.13 -0.32
C THR A 9 20.60 9.20 -1.26
N ARG A 10 20.77 9.34 -2.57
CA ARG A 10 20.48 8.26 -3.51
C ARG A 10 21.76 7.46 -3.69
N SER A 11 21.79 6.25 -3.18
CA SER A 11 22.95 5.37 -3.35
C SER A 11 22.97 4.79 -4.76
N ILE A 12 24.17 4.58 -5.28
CA ILE A 12 24.43 3.88 -6.55
C ILE A 12 23.94 2.40 -6.49
N GLU A 13 23.52 1.92 -5.33
CA GLU A 13 23.03 0.56 -5.09
C GLU A 13 21.62 0.26 -5.64
N GLU A 14 20.87 1.26 -6.07
CA GLU A 14 19.63 1.05 -6.84
C GLU A 14 19.88 0.57 -8.29
N CYS A 15 21.14 0.44 -8.71
CA CYS A 15 21.50 -0.33 -9.88
C CYS A 15 21.45 -1.81 -9.50
N ASP A 16 20.37 -2.47 -9.86
CA ASP A 16 20.14 -3.90 -9.70
C ASP A 16 21.30 -4.72 -10.30
N MET A 17 22.17 -5.22 -9.43
CA MET A 17 23.30 -6.09 -9.81
C MET A 17 22.88 -7.53 -10.12
N SER A 18 21.61 -7.86 -10.06
CA SER A 18 21.08 -9.19 -10.38
C SER A 18 20.91 -9.45 -11.87
N ALA A 19 21.02 -8.43 -12.70
CA ALA A 19 21.00 -8.55 -14.15
C ALA A 19 22.41 -8.69 -14.76
N VAL A 20 23.22 -9.59 -14.23
CA VAL A 20 24.44 -10.06 -14.92
C VAL A 20 24.02 -11.09 -15.96
N LEU A 21 23.39 -10.61 -17.02
CA LEU A 21 23.39 -11.23 -18.35
C LEU A 21 23.17 -10.13 -19.38
N GLN A 22 24.29 -9.58 -19.87
CA GLN A 22 24.41 -8.87 -21.14
C GLN A 22 23.33 -7.80 -21.47
N ARG A 23 23.02 -6.89 -20.55
CA ARG A 23 22.39 -5.61 -20.91
C ARG A 23 23.09 -4.49 -20.17
N HIS A 24 23.37 -3.41 -20.90
CA HIS A 24 24.04 -2.22 -20.42
C HIS A 24 23.62 -1.87 -18.99
N VAL A 25 24.58 -1.95 -18.06
CA VAL A 25 24.44 -1.40 -16.72
C VAL A 25 24.15 0.08 -16.91
N VAL A 26 22.94 0.52 -16.59
CA VAL A 26 22.63 1.94 -16.50
C VAL A 26 23.42 2.46 -15.32
N CYS A 27 24.61 2.97 -15.57
CA CYS A 27 25.40 3.67 -14.56
C CYS A 27 24.56 4.81 -13.99
N ALA A 28 24.62 5.01 -12.67
CA ALA A 28 24.00 6.18 -12.05
C ALA A 28 24.50 7.45 -12.76
N ASN A 29 23.56 8.25 -13.27
CA ASN A 29 23.90 9.49 -13.94
C ASN A 29 23.79 10.62 -12.91
N ALA A 30 24.93 11.07 -12.39
CA ALA A 30 25.00 12.14 -11.39
C ALA A 30 24.36 13.44 -11.89
N ASP A 31 24.57 13.79 -13.15
CA ASP A 31 24.05 15.03 -13.72
C ASP A 31 22.50 15.03 -13.81
N LYS A 32 21.91 13.87 -14.14
CA LYS A 32 20.46 13.73 -14.13
C LYS A 32 19.89 13.87 -12.72
N ILE A 33 20.57 13.34 -11.70
CA ILE A 33 20.14 13.48 -10.30
C ILE A 33 20.25 14.94 -9.85
N ARG A 34 21.28 15.65 -10.26
CA ARG A 34 21.42 17.10 -10.00
C ARG A 34 20.31 17.91 -10.67
N GLU A 35 19.94 17.56 -11.90
CA GLU A 35 18.80 18.16 -12.62
C GLU A 35 17.48 17.89 -11.89
N ASP A 36 17.22 16.66 -11.47
CA ASP A 36 16.03 16.31 -10.67
C ASP A 36 15.98 17.09 -9.35
N LEU A 37 17.12 17.26 -8.66
CA LEU A 37 17.22 18.06 -7.44
C LEU A 37 16.97 19.56 -7.73
N ALA A 38 17.50 20.08 -8.83
CA ALA A 38 17.24 21.47 -9.24
C ALA A 38 15.76 21.72 -9.53
N ASN A 39 15.06 20.77 -10.17
CA ASN A 39 13.62 20.82 -10.38
C ASN A 39 12.81 20.83 -9.07
N MET A 40 13.37 20.28 -7.99
CA MET A 40 12.79 20.35 -6.63
C MET A 40 13.23 21.62 -5.86
N ASN A 41 13.81 22.61 -6.51
CA ASN A 41 14.41 23.79 -5.89
C ASN A 41 15.59 23.52 -4.94
N LEU A 42 16.30 22.41 -5.12
CA LEU A 42 17.51 22.03 -4.40
C LEU A 42 18.73 22.18 -5.30
N LEU A 43 19.03 23.41 -5.71
CA LEU A 43 20.15 23.68 -6.60
C LEU A 43 21.48 23.42 -5.89
N VAL A 44 22.33 22.59 -6.49
CA VAL A 44 23.63 22.22 -5.94
C VAL A 44 24.66 23.34 -6.10
N GLU A 45 25.69 23.39 -5.22
CA GLU A 45 26.70 24.44 -5.21
C GLU A 45 27.48 24.52 -6.51
N GLU A 46 27.80 23.39 -7.14
CA GLU A 46 28.47 23.31 -8.44
C GLU A 46 27.71 24.03 -9.58
N TRP A 47 26.39 24.13 -9.45
CA TRP A 47 25.53 24.85 -10.39
C TRP A 47 25.10 26.24 -9.88
N GLY A 48 25.86 26.79 -8.90
CA GLY A 48 25.62 28.11 -8.32
C GLY A 48 24.52 28.13 -7.24
N GLY A 49 24.15 26.99 -6.69
CA GLY A 49 23.17 26.86 -5.62
C GLY A 49 23.77 26.97 -4.22
N LYS A 50 22.96 26.59 -3.22
CA LYS A 50 23.33 26.66 -1.80
C LYS A 50 23.62 25.29 -1.18
N TYR A 51 23.34 24.19 -1.89
CA TYR A 51 23.39 22.86 -1.32
C TYR A 51 24.66 22.16 -1.75
N GLN A 52 25.43 21.69 -0.75
CA GLN A 52 26.60 20.89 -1.01
C GLN A 52 26.18 19.50 -1.56
N CYS A 53 26.94 19.00 -2.51
CA CYS A 53 26.72 17.71 -3.14
C CYS A 53 28.01 16.89 -3.17
N GLN A 54 27.92 15.59 -2.92
CA GLN A 54 29.06 14.67 -3.00
C GLN A 54 28.64 13.37 -3.66
N GLU A 55 29.36 12.97 -4.70
CA GLU A 55 29.20 11.67 -5.32
C GLU A 55 29.94 10.60 -4.50
N ILE A 56 29.24 9.52 -4.17
CA ILE A 56 29.80 8.43 -3.38
C ILE A 56 29.49 7.07 -4.00
N SER A 57 30.37 6.11 -3.74
CA SER A 57 30.08 4.68 -3.90
C SER A 57 30.25 4.00 -2.54
N ALA A 58 29.14 3.81 -1.83
CA ALA A 58 29.15 3.19 -0.49
C ALA A 58 29.80 1.80 -0.52
N LYS A 59 29.52 0.98 -1.54
CA LYS A 59 30.09 -0.36 -1.70
C LYS A 59 31.59 -0.37 -1.92
N LYS A 60 32.13 0.66 -2.60
CA LYS A 60 33.58 0.77 -2.91
C LYS A 60 34.32 1.70 -1.93
N GLY A 61 33.59 2.39 -1.05
CA GLY A 61 34.14 3.38 -0.14
C GLY A 61 34.67 4.65 -0.83
N ILE A 62 34.29 4.90 -2.08
CA ILE A 62 34.76 6.07 -2.83
C ILE A 62 33.92 7.29 -2.45
N GLY A 63 34.58 8.43 -2.17
CA GLY A 63 33.91 9.71 -1.88
C GLY A 63 33.29 9.79 -0.48
N VAL A 64 33.48 8.79 0.39
CA VAL A 64 32.87 8.76 1.72
C VAL A 64 33.57 9.75 2.66
N ASP A 65 34.88 9.84 2.62
CA ASP A 65 35.64 10.76 3.48
C ASP A 65 35.33 12.21 3.12
N GLU A 66 35.21 12.53 1.83
CA GLU A 66 34.84 13.86 1.34
C GLU A 66 33.39 14.21 1.75
N LEU A 67 32.48 13.22 1.74
CA LEU A 67 31.12 13.43 2.26
C LEU A 67 31.13 13.76 3.74
N LEU A 68 31.91 13.05 4.55
CA LEU A 68 32.05 13.30 5.99
C LEU A 68 32.67 14.68 6.28
N GLU A 69 33.67 15.09 5.51
CA GLU A 69 34.24 16.44 5.61
C GLU A 69 33.19 17.53 5.34
N LYS A 70 32.40 17.38 4.29
CA LYS A 70 31.28 18.31 3.98
C LYS A 70 30.23 18.35 5.09
N VAL A 71 29.91 17.20 5.70
CA VAL A 71 28.98 17.12 6.85
C VAL A 71 29.55 17.89 8.05
N LEU A 72 30.86 17.71 8.37
CA LEU A 72 31.49 18.41 9.44
C LEU A 72 31.55 19.94 9.22
N LEU A 73 31.83 20.34 7.98
CA LEU A 73 31.85 21.76 7.59
C LEU A 73 30.50 22.43 7.78
N GLU A 74 29.41 21.74 7.39
CA GLU A 74 28.04 22.24 7.60
C GLU A 74 27.68 22.26 9.11
N ALA A 75 28.16 21.29 9.88
CA ALA A 75 27.96 21.24 11.33
C ALA A 75 28.68 22.41 12.03
N ASP A 76 29.91 22.73 11.63
CA ASP A 76 30.68 23.86 12.16
C ASP A 76 29.97 25.20 11.87
N MET A 77 29.39 25.36 10.68
CA MET A 77 28.64 26.56 10.33
C MET A 77 27.38 26.77 11.19
N LEU A 78 26.81 25.69 11.73
CA LEU A 78 25.62 25.73 12.61
C LEU A 78 25.93 26.15 14.04
N GLU A 79 27.21 26.20 14.44
CA GLU A 79 27.67 26.54 15.81
C GLU A 79 26.86 25.83 16.91
N LEU A 80 26.66 24.51 16.78
CA LEU A 80 25.84 23.74 17.69
C LEU A 80 26.40 23.76 19.12
N LYS A 81 25.57 24.12 20.10
CA LYS A 81 25.94 24.23 21.53
C LYS A 81 24.95 23.46 22.39
N ALA A 82 25.43 22.76 23.40
CA ALA A 82 24.60 22.03 24.35
C ALA A 82 25.17 22.20 25.79
N ASN A 83 24.29 22.18 26.79
CA ASN A 83 24.65 22.25 28.19
C ASN A 83 24.49 20.86 28.84
N PRO A 84 25.59 20.18 29.25
CA PRO A 84 25.50 18.86 29.88
C PRO A 84 24.93 18.90 31.31
N ASN A 85 25.00 20.06 31.97
CA ASN A 85 24.64 20.20 33.40
C ASN A 85 23.14 20.51 33.61
N ARG A 86 22.26 19.81 32.91
CA ARG A 86 20.78 19.91 33.05
C ARG A 86 20.15 18.56 32.86
N LYS A 87 18.84 18.46 33.15
CA LYS A 87 18.05 17.27 32.85
C LYS A 87 18.11 16.99 31.35
N ALA A 88 18.24 15.72 30.98
CA ALA A 88 18.36 15.33 29.61
C ALA A 88 17.05 15.60 28.81
N THR A 89 17.28 16.09 27.62
CA THR A 89 16.24 16.24 26.59
C THR A 89 16.83 15.82 25.25
N GLY A 90 16.01 15.26 24.37
CA GLY A 90 16.45 14.83 23.05
C GLY A 90 15.30 14.24 22.26
N SER A 91 15.62 13.40 21.31
CA SER A 91 14.63 12.76 20.43
C SER A 91 14.80 11.25 20.37
N VAL A 92 13.69 10.56 20.15
CA VAL A 92 13.67 9.12 19.88
C VAL A 92 14.01 8.90 18.42
N ILE A 93 15.01 8.03 18.15
CA ILE A 93 15.40 7.65 16.80
C ILE A 93 14.59 6.45 16.34
N GLU A 94 14.48 5.43 17.20
CA GLU A 94 13.82 4.17 16.89
C GLU A 94 13.27 3.52 18.17
N SER A 95 12.21 2.75 18.02
CA SER A 95 11.65 1.92 19.10
C SER A 95 11.26 0.55 18.57
N SER A 96 11.60 -0.47 19.34
CA SER A 96 11.33 -1.86 18.99
C SER A 96 10.92 -2.67 20.21
N LEU A 97 10.28 -3.82 19.97
CA LEU A 97 9.99 -4.80 21.00
C LEU A 97 10.97 -5.96 20.91
N ASP A 98 11.90 -6.04 21.87
CA ASP A 98 12.80 -7.19 22.03
C ASP A 98 12.15 -8.28 22.87
N LYS A 99 12.28 -9.56 22.43
CA LYS A 99 11.63 -10.70 23.08
C LYS A 99 12.14 -10.98 24.52
N GLY A 100 13.36 -10.53 24.85
CA GLY A 100 13.97 -10.76 26.18
C GLY A 100 14.04 -9.53 27.04
N ARG A 101 14.14 -8.35 26.42
CA ARG A 101 14.40 -7.07 27.11
C ARG A 101 13.15 -6.19 27.23
N GLY A 102 12.07 -6.51 26.51
CA GLY A 102 10.85 -5.70 26.43
C GLY A 102 11.00 -4.55 25.44
N TYR A 103 10.39 -3.40 25.75
CA TYR A 103 10.50 -2.22 24.89
C TYR A 103 11.92 -1.63 24.96
N VAL A 104 12.53 -1.53 23.81
CA VAL A 104 13.89 -0.98 23.60
C VAL A 104 13.74 0.26 22.74
N SER A 105 14.29 1.39 23.19
CA SER A 105 14.24 2.63 22.42
C SER A 105 15.65 3.20 22.25
N THR A 106 16.00 3.57 21.03
CA THR A 106 17.23 4.31 20.73
C THR A 106 16.93 5.79 20.76
N VAL A 107 17.63 6.52 21.62
CA VAL A 107 17.45 7.96 21.79
C VAL A 107 18.74 8.71 21.49
N LEU A 108 18.61 9.95 21.01
CA LEU A 108 19.72 10.87 20.84
C LEU A 108 19.56 12.02 21.84
N VAL A 109 20.53 12.18 22.70
CA VAL A 109 20.54 13.26 23.69
C VAL A 109 20.92 14.57 23.01
N SER A 110 20.05 15.57 23.04
CA SER A 110 20.31 16.91 22.48
C SER A 110 20.90 17.87 23.52
N ASN A 111 20.40 17.78 24.75
CA ASN A 111 20.87 18.60 25.89
C ASN A 111 20.80 17.82 27.20
N GLY A 112 21.60 18.21 28.17
CA GLY A 112 21.63 17.57 29.46
C GLY A 112 22.39 16.25 29.44
N THR A 113 22.42 15.55 30.57
CA THR A 113 23.02 14.21 30.68
C THR A 113 21.96 13.24 31.13
N LEU A 114 21.76 12.19 30.35
CA LEU A 114 20.83 11.09 30.64
C LEU A 114 21.53 10.04 31.50
N ARG A 115 20.90 9.57 32.58
CA ARG A 115 21.46 8.59 33.51
C ARG A 115 20.55 7.41 33.75
N VAL A 116 21.15 6.28 34.08
CA VAL A 116 20.38 5.10 34.55
C VAL A 116 19.67 5.48 35.85
N GLY A 117 18.37 5.19 35.90
CA GLY A 117 17.49 5.53 37.03
C GLY A 117 16.65 6.80 36.83
N ASP A 118 16.90 7.57 35.77
CA ASP A 118 16.10 8.75 35.44
C ASP A 118 14.70 8.36 35.03
N ASN A 119 13.69 9.21 35.40
CA ASN A 119 12.32 9.08 34.95
C ASN A 119 12.15 9.82 33.62
N LEU A 120 11.84 9.10 32.58
CA LEU A 120 11.76 9.61 31.22
C LEU A 120 10.33 9.55 30.71
N ILE A 121 9.96 10.58 29.94
CA ILE A 121 8.75 10.61 29.12
C ILE A 121 9.14 10.87 27.67
N ALA A 122 8.60 10.07 26.75
CA ALA A 122 8.75 10.23 25.30
C ALA A 122 7.39 10.02 24.63
N GLY A 123 6.87 11.06 23.97
CA GLY A 123 5.52 11.00 23.41
C GLY A 123 4.47 10.68 24.47
N THR A 124 3.78 9.55 24.32
CA THR A 124 2.80 9.00 25.27
C THR A 124 3.38 7.89 26.17
N SER A 125 4.63 7.48 25.93
CA SER A 125 5.33 6.45 26.70
C SER A 125 6.16 7.08 27.81
N TYR A 126 6.18 6.44 28.99
CA TYR A 126 6.96 6.89 30.13
C TYR A 126 7.60 5.69 30.84
N GLY A 127 8.57 5.95 31.69
CA GLY A 127 9.15 4.92 32.53
C GLY A 127 10.47 5.34 33.17
N ARG A 128 10.93 4.50 34.09
CA ARG A 128 12.25 4.67 34.70
C ARG A 128 13.29 3.87 33.93
N ILE A 129 14.38 4.51 33.56
CA ILE A 129 15.50 3.87 32.86
C ILE A 129 16.13 2.79 33.72
N LYS A 130 16.01 1.53 33.33
CA LYS A 130 16.58 0.37 34.04
C LYS A 130 18.01 0.07 33.62
N ALA A 131 18.32 0.27 32.34
CA ALA A 131 19.64 0.09 31.77
C ALA A 131 19.78 0.92 30.51
N MET A 132 21.04 1.32 30.22
CA MET A 132 21.42 1.99 28.99
C MET A 132 22.58 1.26 28.31
N PHE A 133 22.61 1.28 26.99
CA PHE A 133 23.70 0.70 26.20
C PHE A 133 24.11 1.69 25.10
N ASN A 134 25.38 1.61 24.72
CA ASN A 134 25.87 2.35 23.57
C ASN A 134 25.57 1.62 22.24
N GLU A 135 26.00 2.19 21.12
CA GLU A 135 25.87 1.63 19.76
C GLU A 135 26.54 0.24 19.61
N ARG A 136 27.50 -0.11 20.50
CA ARG A 136 28.20 -1.40 20.55
C ARG A 136 27.57 -2.41 21.51
N ASN A 137 26.34 -2.10 22.01
CA ASN A 137 25.63 -2.93 22.99
C ASN A 137 26.40 -3.08 24.34
N GLN A 138 27.29 -2.16 24.67
CA GLN A 138 27.99 -2.12 25.96
C GLN A 138 27.18 -1.28 26.94
N ARG A 139 27.09 -1.73 28.20
CA ARG A 139 26.34 -1.02 29.23
C ARG A 139 27.04 0.29 29.59
N ILE A 140 26.28 1.38 29.61
CA ILE A 140 26.73 2.70 30.03
C ILE A 140 25.85 3.20 31.17
N GLU A 141 26.41 4.08 32.02
CA GLU A 141 25.70 4.68 33.16
C GLU A 141 25.16 6.07 32.83
N GLU A 142 25.83 6.80 31.95
CA GLU A 142 25.40 8.12 31.46
C GLU A 142 25.61 8.28 29.95
N ALA A 143 24.79 9.13 29.34
CA ALA A 143 24.92 9.59 27.98
C ALA A 143 24.85 11.11 27.93
N LYS A 144 25.86 11.73 27.31
CA LYS A 144 26.04 13.18 27.19
C LYS A 144 25.37 13.73 25.94
N PRO A 145 25.30 15.07 25.77
CA PRO A 145 24.82 15.67 24.54
C PRO A 145 25.51 15.13 23.29
N ALA A 146 24.75 14.91 22.22
CA ALA A 146 25.16 14.30 20.97
C ALA A 146 25.52 12.81 21.03
N GLU A 147 25.34 12.15 22.18
CA GLU A 147 25.54 10.71 22.29
C GLU A 147 24.22 9.96 22.09
N PRO A 148 24.20 8.92 21.23
CA PRO A 148 23.07 8.01 21.13
C PRO A 148 23.11 7.01 22.28
N ALA A 149 21.95 6.65 22.80
CA ALA A 149 21.80 5.64 23.84
C ALA A 149 20.61 4.72 23.57
N ILE A 150 20.82 3.43 23.74
CA ILE A 150 19.75 2.43 23.75
C ILE A 150 19.25 2.32 25.18
N ILE A 151 17.98 2.63 25.42
CA ILE A 151 17.38 2.65 26.74
C ILE A 151 16.37 1.53 26.93
N LEU A 152 16.29 1.00 28.14
CA LEU A 152 15.32 0.00 28.59
C LEU A 152 14.54 0.54 29.78
N GLY A 153 13.24 0.26 29.83
CA GLY A 153 12.43 0.55 31.02
C GLY A 153 11.17 1.37 30.74
N LEU A 154 10.93 1.76 29.49
CA LEU A 154 9.68 2.39 29.11
C LEU A 154 8.50 1.39 29.15
N ASN A 155 7.30 1.89 29.38
CA ASN A 155 6.07 1.11 29.42
C ASN A 155 5.47 0.82 28.06
N GLY A 156 6.00 1.43 26.99
CA GLY A 156 5.56 1.28 25.61
C GLY A 156 6.66 1.70 24.64
N ALA A 157 6.40 1.56 23.34
CA ALA A 157 7.27 2.05 22.27
C ALA A 157 6.85 3.49 21.93
N PRO A 158 7.69 4.50 22.21
CA PRO A 158 7.47 5.84 21.69
C PRO A 158 7.67 5.86 20.16
N THR A 159 7.04 6.83 19.50
CA THR A 159 7.16 7.01 18.05
C THR A 159 8.52 7.62 17.69
N ALA A 160 9.11 7.20 16.57
CA ALA A 160 10.33 7.82 16.04
C ALA A 160 10.11 9.32 15.80
N GLY A 161 11.06 10.15 16.25
CA GLY A 161 10.93 11.61 16.21
C GLY A 161 10.29 12.25 17.45
N ASP A 162 9.71 11.46 18.37
CA ASP A 162 9.18 11.99 19.63
C ASP A 162 10.28 12.66 20.47
N ALA A 163 9.96 13.82 21.02
CA ALA A 163 10.86 14.47 21.97
C ALA A 163 10.75 13.77 23.33
N PHE A 164 11.89 13.47 23.93
CA PHE A 164 11.92 12.96 25.30
C PHE A 164 12.42 14.02 26.29
N HIS A 165 11.94 13.89 27.55
CA HIS A 165 12.32 14.74 28.67
C HIS A 165 12.51 13.89 29.92
N VAL A 166 13.52 14.25 30.73
CA VAL A 166 13.72 13.69 32.06
C VAL A 166 12.96 14.54 33.09
N LEU A 167 12.18 13.87 33.93
CA LEU A 167 11.35 14.46 34.98
C LEU A 167 11.86 14.02 36.38
N ASP A 168 11.40 14.74 37.43
CA ASP A 168 11.83 14.42 38.80
C ASP A 168 11.18 13.14 39.33
N THR A 169 9.89 12.95 39.01
CA THR A 169 9.12 11.83 39.52
C THR A 169 8.44 11.03 38.40
N GLU A 170 8.28 9.74 38.65
CA GLU A 170 7.55 8.86 37.74
C GLU A 170 6.05 9.20 37.69
N VAL A 171 5.50 9.71 38.82
CA VAL A 171 4.09 10.13 38.89
C VAL A 171 3.82 11.26 37.90
N GLU A 172 4.68 12.28 37.91
CA GLU A 172 4.59 13.41 36.98
C GLU A 172 4.69 12.94 35.50
N ALA A 173 5.61 12.03 35.19
CA ALA A 173 5.73 11.45 33.86
C ALA A 173 4.45 10.74 33.43
N ARG A 174 3.85 9.97 34.32
CA ARG A 174 2.58 9.25 34.09
C ARG A 174 1.42 10.20 33.86
N GLU A 175 1.28 11.25 34.62
CA GLU A 175 0.20 12.25 34.48
C GLU A 175 0.29 12.96 33.13
N ILE A 176 1.49 13.39 32.74
CA ILE A 176 1.71 14.04 31.44
C ILE A 176 1.42 13.07 30.30
N ALA A 177 1.88 11.81 30.39
CA ALA A 177 1.62 10.79 29.38
C ALA A 177 0.14 10.52 29.20
N ASN A 178 -0.62 10.38 30.29
CA ASN A 178 -2.07 10.18 30.26
C ASN A 178 -2.79 11.38 29.62
N LYS A 179 -2.39 12.60 29.94
CA LYS A 179 -2.95 13.81 29.36
C LYS A 179 -2.67 13.91 27.86
N ARG A 180 -1.45 13.56 27.42
CA ARG A 180 -1.11 13.50 26.00
C ARG A 180 -1.94 12.45 25.26
N LEU A 181 -2.11 11.26 25.85
CA LEU A 181 -2.94 10.18 25.29
C LEU A 181 -4.40 10.61 25.14
N GLN A 182 -4.95 11.32 26.15
CA GLN A 182 -6.30 11.87 26.07
C GLN A 182 -6.43 12.88 24.93
N LEU A 183 -5.49 13.84 24.82
CA LEU A 183 -5.50 14.83 23.75
C LEU A 183 -5.38 14.19 22.37
N GLN A 184 -4.55 13.17 22.22
CA GLN A 184 -4.40 12.42 20.96
C GLN A 184 -5.72 11.72 20.58
N ARG A 185 -6.42 11.11 21.54
CA ARG A 185 -7.76 10.53 21.32
C ARG A 185 -8.80 11.58 20.90
N GLU A 186 -8.82 12.72 21.58
CA GLU A 186 -9.73 13.82 21.22
C GLU A 186 -9.43 14.40 19.84
N GLN A 187 -8.17 14.55 19.47
CA GLN A 187 -7.74 14.99 18.14
C GLN A 187 -8.14 13.96 17.08
N GLY A 188 -7.91 12.66 17.33
CA GLY A 188 -8.33 11.58 16.45
C GLY A 188 -9.84 11.59 16.17
N LEU A 189 -10.66 11.78 17.23
CA LEU A 189 -12.11 11.89 17.09
C LEU A 189 -12.54 13.12 16.28
N ARG A 190 -11.82 14.25 16.38
CA ARG A 190 -12.11 15.47 15.62
C ARG A 190 -11.65 15.36 14.15
N THR A 191 -10.56 14.64 13.90
CA THR A 191 -9.99 14.48 12.55
C THR A 191 -10.77 13.47 11.71
N GLN A 192 -11.47 12.52 12.36
CA GLN A 192 -12.42 11.69 11.66
C GLN A 192 -13.57 12.58 11.18
N LYS A 193 -13.51 12.99 9.91
CA LYS A 193 -14.62 13.68 9.25
C LYS A 193 -15.85 12.80 9.40
N ARG A 194 -16.84 13.26 10.19
CA ARG A 194 -18.15 12.62 10.19
C ARG A 194 -18.68 12.67 8.78
N LEU A 195 -18.90 11.50 8.20
CA LEU A 195 -19.53 11.40 6.88
C LEU A 195 -20.86 12.15 6.97
N THR A 196 -21.00 13.18 6.16
CA THR A 196 -22.29 13.88 6.05
C THR A 196 -23.24 13.04 5.20
N LEU A 197 -24.55 13.22 5.38
CA LEU A 197 -25.56 12.56 4.54
C LEU A 197 -25.36 12.88 3.06
N SER A 198 -24.81 14.06 2.76
CA SER A 198 -24.42 14.48 1.40
C SER A 198 -23.27 13.62 0.87
N ASP A 199 -22.24 13.35 1.67
CA ASP A 199 -21.11 12.51 1.27
C ASP A 199 -21.58 11.06 1.03
N ILE A 200 -22.48 10.56 1.87
CA ILE A 200 -23.08 9.23 1.71
C ILE A 200 -23.90 9.16 0.42
N SER A 201 -24.73 10.19 0.15
CA SER A 201 -25.54 10.23 -1.08
C SER A 201 -24.67 10.30 -2.32
N HIS A 202 -23.57 11.07 -2.28
CA HIS A 202 -22.62 11.16 -3.40
C HIS A 202 -21.88 9.84 -3.62
N ARG A 203 -21.51 9.16 -2.54
CA ARG A 203 -20.86 7.83 -2.59
C ARG A 203 -21.79 6.76 -3.13
N ILE A 204 -23.07 6.76 -2.75
CA ILE A 204 -24.09 5.84 -3.26
C ILE A 204 -24.33 6.11 -4.76
N ALA A 205 -24.34 7.37 -5.20
CA ALA A 205 -24.53 7.74 -6.60
C ALA A 205 -23.33 7.36 -7.50
N LEU A 206 -22.12 7.25 -6.95
CA LEU A 206 -20.89 6.84 -7.68
C LEU A 206 -20.75 5.32 -7.83
N GLY A 207 -21.69 4.51 -7.31
CA GLY A 207 -21.60 3.04 -7.33
C GLY A 207 -20.77 2.48 -6.19
N SER A 208 -20.55 1.18 -6.15
CA SER A 208 -19.95 0.42 -5.04
C SER A 208 -18.58 0.94 -4.61
N PHE A 209 -18.57 1.90 -3.69
CA PHE A 209 -17.35 2.30 -2.98
C PHE A 209 -17.08 1.27 -1.88
N LYS A 210 -15.93 0.62 -1.94
CA LYS A 210 -15.52 -0.40 -0.96
C LYS A 210 -14.40 0.16 -0.08
N GLU A 211 -14.41 -0.20 1.19
CA GLU A 211 -13.35 0.16 2.13
C GLU A 211 -12.67 -1.12 2.60
N LEU A 212 -11.34 -1.13 2.58
CA LEU A 212 -10.51 -2.17 3.15
C LEU A 212 -9.85 -1.63 4.41
N ASN A 213 -10.29 -2.14 5.55
CA ASN A 213 -9.79 -1.74 6.84
C ASN A 213 -8.65 -2.67 7.27
N ILE A 214 -7.54 -2.10 7.72
CA ILE A 214 -6.33 -2.84 8.09
C ILE A 214 -5.86 -2.42 9.48
N ILE A 215 -5.49 -3.40 10.30
CA ILE A 215 -4.74 -3.20 11.55
C ILE A 215 -3.31 -3.66 11.30
N VAL A 216 -2.31 -2.80 11.55
CA VAL A 216 -0.90 -3.09 11.31
C VAL A 216 -0.18 -3.28 12.64
N LYS A 217 0.47 -4.42 12.81
CA LYS A 217 1.33 -4.73 13.97
C LYS A 217 2.72 -5.11 13.49
N GLY A 218 3.75 -4.61 14.14
CA GLY A 218 5.14 -4.90 13.77
C GLY A 218 6.07 -4.98 14.97
N ASP A 219 7.30 -5.35 14.70
CA ASP A 219 8.39 -5.40 15.67
C ASP A 219 9.02 -4.02 15.92
N THR A 220 9.00 -3.14 14.91
CA THR A 220 9.58 -1.79 14.97
C THR A 220 8.57 -0.74 14.47
N ASP A 221 8.67 0.46 15.00
CA ASP A 221 7.79 1.59 14.62
C ASP A 221 8.02 1.99 13.15
N GLY A 222 9.28 2.04 12.69
CA GLY A 222 9.62 2.39 11.31
C GLY A 222 9.05 1.41 10.27
N SER A 223 9.04 0.11 10.56
CA SER A 223 8.44 -0.91 9.68
C SER A 223 6.92 -0.73 9.56
N ILE A 224 6.26 -0.41 10.68
CA ILE A 224 4.82 -0.17 10.74
C ILE A 224 4.45 1.09 9.96
N GLU A 225 5.22 2.15 10.12
CA GLU A 225 5.01 3.41 9.39
C GLU A 225 5.15 3.19 7.88
N ALA A 226 6.25 2.54 7.44
CA ALA A 226 6.49 2.24 6.02
C ALA A 226 5.38 1.39 5.40
N LEU A 227 4.90 0.37 6.11
CA LEU A 227 3.77 -0.46 5.66
C LEU A 227 2.47 0.34 5.59
N SER A 228 2.15 1.11 6.63
CA SER A 228 0.93 1.92 6.70
C SER A 228 0.88 2.93 5.57
N ASP A 229 1.99 3.63 5.31
CA ASP A 229 2.11 4.59 4.21
C ASP A 229 1.97 3.93 2.84
N SER A 230 2.56 2.72 2.69
CA SER A 230 2.46 1.95 1.46
C SER A 230 1.02 1.51 1.21
N PHE A 231 0.31 1.03 2.23
CA PHE A 231 -1.09 0.61 2.12
C PHE A 231 -2.02 1.79 1.81
N ILE A 232 -1.83 2.95 2.44
CA ILE A 232 -2.62 4.15 2.16
C ILE A 232 -2.44 4.60 0.70
N LYS A 233 -1.22 4.49 0.16
CA LYS A 233 -0.92 4.82 -1.25
C LYS A 233 -1.57 3.88 -2.27
N LEU A 234 -1.98 2.68 -1.86
CA LEU A 234 -2.73 1.76 -2.72
C LEU A 234 -4.19 2.17 -2.93
N SER A 235 -4.70 3.11 -2.14
CA SER A 235 -6.08 3.57 -2.26
C SER A 235 -6.39 4.07 -3.67
N THR A 236 -7.50 3.61 -4.22
CA THR A 236 -8.03 4.02 -5.53
C THR A 236 -9.37 4.73 -5.35
N GLU A 237 -9.93 5.30 -6.42
CA GLU A 237 -11.25 5.93 -6.38
C GLU A 237 -12.38 4.96 -5.99
N LYS A 238 -12.23 3.66 -6.29
CA LYS A 238 -13.21 2.62 -6.02
C LYS A 238 -13.03 1.93 -4.68
N ILE A 239 -11.79 1.78 -4.22
CA ILE A 239 -11.43 1.10 -2.98
C ILE A 239 -10.52 1.99 -2.16
N LYS A 240 -10.95 2.29 -0.93
CA LYS A 240 -10.15 3.04 0.02
C LYS A 240 -9.53 2.10 1.04
N VAL A 241 -8.22 2.16 1.20
CA VAL A 241 -7.50 1.44 2.24
C VAL A 241 -7.39 2.34 3.47
N ASN A 242 -7.92 1.88 4.61
CA ASN A 242 -7.87 2.60 5.87
C ASN A 242 -7.04 1.81 6.88
N VAL A 243 -5.97 2.41 7.40
CA VAL A 243 -5.25 1.86 8.55
C VAL A 243 -5.91 2.35 9.83
N ILE A 244 -6.68 1.48 10.49
CA ILE A 244 -7.47 1.82 11.68
C ILE A 244 -6.58 1.92 12.91
N HIS A 245 -5.68 0.97 13.06
CA HIS A 245 -4.78 0.91 14.21
C HIS A 245 -3.40 0.43 13.79
N LYS A 246 -2.37 1.04 14.39
CA LYS A 246 -0.98 0.65 14.21
C LYS A 246 -0.28 0.64 15.57
N ALA A 247 0.44 -0.44 15.87
CA ALA A 247 1.18 -0.53 17.13
C ALA A 247 2.33 -1.53 17.05
N VAL A 248 3.38 -1.26 17.82
CA VAL A 248 4.53 -2.14 18.00
C VAL A 248 4.16 -3.26 18.99
N GLY A 249 4.52 -4.48 18.64
CA GLY A 249 4.41 -5.62 19.53
C GLY A 249 3.59 -6.78 18.98
N GLN A 250 3.40 -7.78 19.82
CA GLN A 250 2.66 -8.99 19.52
C GLN A 250 1.17 -8.66 19.27
N ILE A 251 0.53 -9.40 18.36
CA ILE A 251 -0.92 -9.30 18.13
C ILE A 251 -1.64 -9.86 19.36
N SER A 252 -2.46 -9.02 19.97
CA SER A 252 -3.21 -9.29 21.20
C SER A 252 -4.70 -9.60 20.94
N GLU A 253 -5.42 -10.08 21.95
CA GLU A 253 -6.87 -10.27 21.90
C GLU A 253 -7.61 -8.96 21.61
N SER A 254 -7.14 -7.84 22.17
CA SER A 254 -7.74 -6.52 21.95
C SER A 254 -7.64 -6.09 20.46
N ASP A 255 -6.56 -6.46 19.78
CA ASP A 255 -6.40 -6.18 18.34
C ASP A 255 -7.41 -7.00 17.53
N VAL A 256 -7.65 -8.26 17.91
CA VAL A 256 -8.66 -9.13 17.26
C VAL A 256 -10.08 -8.60 17.49
N THR A 257 -10.41 -8.21 18.72
CA THR A 257 -11.73 -7.62 19.03
C THR A 257 -11.95 -6.30 18.26
N LEU A 258 -10.90 -5.50 18.09
CA LEU A 258 -10.97 -4.28 17.27
C LEU A 258 -11.15 -4.60 15.80
N ALA A 259 -10.49 -5.64 15.29
CA ALA A 259 -10.61 -6.07 13.91
C ALA A 259 -12.03 -6.56 13.59
N ASP A 260 -12.59 -7.39 14.45
CA ASP A 260 -13.99 -7.85 14.36
C ASP A 260 -14.97 -6.68 14.35
N ALA A 261 -14.87 -5.77 15.33
CA ALA A 261 -15.74 -4.60 15.44
C ALA A 261 -15.65 -3.62 14.25
N SER A 262 -14.57 -3.67 13.48
CA SER A 262 -14.27 -2.73 12.38
C SER A 262 -14.27 -3.40 11.00
N ASP A 263 -14.61 -4.67 10.91
CA ASP A 263 -14.48 -5.49 9.68
C ASP A 263 -13.10 -5.29 9.03
N ALA A 264 -12.05 -5.53 9.83
CA ALA A 264 -10.67 -5.26 9.46
C ALA A 264 -9.82 -6.53 9.43
N ILE A 265 -8.86 -6.60 8.52
CA ILE A 265 -7.83 -7.62 8.50
C ILE A 265 -6.64 -7.21 9.38
N ILE A 266 -5.96 -8.18 10.00
CA ILE A 266 -4.77 -7.92 10.79
C ILE A 266 -3.52 -8.31 9.99
N VAL A 267 -2.63 -7.34 9.78
CA VAL A 267 -1.33 -7.52 9.15
C VAL A 267 -0.23 -7.46 10.20
N GLY A 268 0.44 -8.59 10.43
CA GLY A 268 1.57 -8.71 11.33
C GLY A 268 2.90 -8.74 10.58
N PHE A 269 3.77 -7.77 10.81
CA PHE A 269 5.11 -7.74 10.22
C PHE A 269 6.17 -8.16 11.26
N GLN A 270 6.90 -9.25 10.98
CA GLN A 270 7.89 -9.85 11.90
C GLN A 270 7.34 -10.24 13.28
N VAL A 271 6.03 -10.15 13.51
CA VAL A 271 5.38 -10.50 14.77
C VAL A 271 4.42 -11.68 14.59
N ARG A 272 4.01 -12.28 15.68
CA ARG A 272 3.07 -13.41 15.70
C ARG A 272 1.93 -13.13 16.69
N PRO A 273 0.74 -13.70 16.46
CA PRO A 273 -0.36 -13.60 17.41
C PRO A 273 -0.06 -14.39 18.69
N SER A 274 -0.57 -13.90 19.81
CA SER A 274 -0.61 -14.67 21.05
C SER A 274 -1.48 -15.93 20.88
N ALA A 275 -1.30 -16.93 21.74
CA ALA A 275 -2.11 -18.14 21.67
C ALA A 275 -3.62 -17.85 21.90
N ALA A 276 -3.93 -16.87 22.75
CA ALA A 276 -5.28 -16.43 23.01
C ALA A 276 -5.85 -15.63 21.82
N ALA A 277 -5.06 -14.70 21.24
CA ALA A 277 -5.47 -13.96 20.05
C ALA A 277 -5.75 -14.87 18.85
N ARG A 278 -4.95 -15.94 18.67
CA ARG A 278 -5.20 -16.90 17.58
C ARG A 278 -6.52 -17.63 17.74
N LYS A 279 -6.81 -18.11 18.96
CA LYS A 279 -8.09 -18.78 19.24
C LYS A 279 -9.28 -17.85 19.04
N LEU A 280 -9.16 -16.60 19.51
CA LEU A 280 -10.21 -15.61 19.35
C LEU A 280 -10.43 -15.28 17.87
N ALA A 281 -9.38 -15.11 17.09
CA ALA A 281 -9.46 -14.86 15.66
C ALA A 281 -10.15 -16.02 14.90
N GLU A 282 -9.85 -17.26 15.28
CA GLU A 282 -10.53 -18.45 14.71
C GLU A 282 -12.01 -18.49 15.08
N GLN A 283 -12.40 -18.04 16.28
CA GLN A 283 -13.78 -17.99 16.75
C GLN A 283 -14.60 -16.89 16.08
N GLU A 284 -14.03 -15.70 15.95
CA GLU A 284 -14.69 -14.52 15.36
C GLU A 284 -14.52 -14.43 13.82
N GLY A 285 -13.71 -15.34 13.23
CA GLY A 285 -13.48 -15.35 11.79
C GLY A 285 -12.58 -14.21 11.29
N VAL A 286 -11.78 -13.60 12.18
CA VAL A 286 -10.86 -12.53 11.83
C VAL A 286 -9.61 -13.08 11.16
N GLU A 287 -9.27 -12.54 10.01
CA GLU A 287 -8.08 -12.93 9.24
C GLU A 287 -6.81 -12.28 9.80
N ILE A 288 -5.82 -13.10 10.13
CA ILE A 288 -4.49 -12.66 10.60
C ILE A 288 -3.43 -13.11 9.60
N ASN A 289 -2.85 -12.18 8.88
CA ASN A 289 -1.78 -12.42 7.91
C ASN A 289 -0.44 -11.96 8.47
N THR A 290 0.59 -12.82 8.40
CA THR A 290 1.91 -12.52 8.97
C THR A 290 2.99 -12.57 7.91
N TYR A 291 3.76 -11.48 7.80
CA TYR A 291 4.76 -11.28 6.77
C TYR A 291 6.15 -11.05 7.36
N SER A 292 7.16 -11.37 6.58
CA SER A 292 8.57 -11.07 6.86
C SER A 292 9.20 -10.16 5.81
N VAL A 293 8.52 -9.99 4.67
CA VAL A 293 8.91 -9.12 3.57
C VAL A 293 7.79 -8.11 3.31
N ILE A 294 8.14 -6.83 3.19
CA ILE A 294 7.14 -5.75 3.00
C ILE A 294 6.40 -5.89 1.67
N TYR A 295 7.10 -6.29 0.62
CA TYR A 295 6.51 -6.42 -0.72
C TYR A 295 5.44 -7.51 -0.79
N ASP A 296 5.63 -8.63 -0.09
CA ASP A 296 4.63 -9.71 -0.03
C ASP A 296 3.32 -9.21 0.60
N ALA A 297 3.42 -8.42 1.69
CA ALA A 297 2.25 -7.81 2.31
C ALA A 297 1.52 -6.83 1.38
N ILE A 298 2.28 -6.05 0.61
CA ILE A 298 1.72 -5.09 -0.35
C ILE A 298 1.01 -5.82 -1.48
N ASP A 299 1.59 -6.89 -2.01
CA ASP A 299 1.03 -7.64 -3.13
C ASP A 299 -0.22 -8.44 -2.71
N ASP A 300 -0.25 -8.98 -1.50
CA ASP A 300 -1.44 -9.65 -0.95
C ASP A 300 -2.59 -8.65 -0.74
N VAL A 301 -2.31 -7.46 -0.20
CA VAL A 301 -3.32 -6.40 -0.06
C VAL A 301 -3.84 -5.95 -1.43
N LYS A 302 -2.98 -5.81 -2.45
CA LYS A 302 -3.42 -5.52 -3.83
C LYS A 302 -4.32 -6.64 -4.37
N SER A 303 -3.95 -7.90 -4.13
CA SER A 303 -4.74 -9.06 -4.56
C SER A 303 -6.12 -9.08 -3.89
N ALA A 304 -6.18 -8.77 -2.58
CA ALA A 304 -7.43 -8.63 -1.86
C ALA A 304 -8.29 -7.49 -2.42
N MET A 305 -7.69 -6.33 -2.76
CA MET A 305 -8.40 -5.22 -3.40
C MET A 305 -8.96 -5.61 -4.77
N ILE A 306 -8.19 -6.33 -5.60
CA ILE A 306 -8.66 -6.84 -6.91
C ILE A 306 -9.85 -7.78 -6.71
N GLY A 307 -9.79 -8.68 -5.74
CA GLY A 307 -10.89 -9.58 -5.40
C GLY A 307 -12.15 -8.87 -4.88
N MET A 308 -11.98 -7.68 -4.30
CA MET A 308 -13.11 -6.85 -3.88
C MET A 308 -13.80 -6.12 -5.05
N LEU A 309 -13.13 -5.92 -6.20
CA LEU A 309 -13.73 -5.27 -7.36
C LEU A 309 -14.82 -6.15 -7.96
N ASP A 310 -15.92 -5.51 -8.38
CA ASP A 310 -16.95 -6.22 -9.10
C ASP A 310 -16.43 -6.65 -10.47
N LYS A 311 -16.73 -7.89 -10.85
CA LYS A 311 -16.34 -8.41 -12.16
C LYS A 311 -17.04 -7.61 -13.26
N VAL A 312 -16.29 -7.18 -14.27
CA VAL A 312 -16.84 -6.49 -15.43
C VAL A 312 -17.18 -7.51 -16.49
N LYS A 313 -18.42 -7.44 -16.98
CA LYS A 313 -18.82 -8.22 -18.14
C LYS A 313 -18.17 -7.63 -19.37
N LYS A 314 -17.32 -8.41 -20.01
CA LYS A 314 -16.69 -8.06 -21.28
C LYS A 314 -17.31 -8.92 -22.38
N GLU A 315 -17.79 -8.27 -23.43
CA GLU A 315 -18.24 -8.95 -24.63
C GLU A 315 -17.04 -9.47 -25.41
N VAL A 316 -17.05 -10.74 -25.74
CA VAL A 316 -16.05 -11.37 -26.60
C VAL A 316 -16.75 -11.92 -27.82
N ILE A 317 -16.34 -11.45 -28.99
CA ILE A 317 -16.84 -11.92 -30.26
C ILE A 317 -16.40 -13.38 -30.44
N THR A 318 -17.36 -14.27 -30.66
CA THR A 318 -17.14 -15.71 -30.87
C THR A 318 -17.11 -16.08 -32.36
N GLY A 319 -17.88 -15.37 -33.19
CA GLY A 319 -17.87 -15.60 -34.62
C GLY A 319 -18.59 -14.51 -35.39
N GLN A 320 -18.30 -14.48 -36.70
CA GLN A 320 -18.99 -13.61 -37.70
C GLN A 320 -19.57 -14.45 -38.81
N VAL A 321 -20.80 -14.14 -39.17
CA VAL A 321 -21.60 -14.92 -40.14
C VAL A 321 -22.21 -13.98 -41.14
N GLU A 322 -22.01 -14.23 -42.42
CA GLU A 322 -22.59 -13.48 -43.54
C GLU A 322 -23.91 -14.09 -43.94
N VAL A 323 -24.97 -13.31 -43.99
CA VAL A 323 -26.32 -13.76 -44.47
C VAL A 323 -26.34 -13.79 -45.98
N ARG A 324 -26.49 -15.00 -46.55
CA ARG A 324 -26.56 -15.20 -47.99
C ARG A 324 -27.98 -15.36 -48.50
N GLU A 325 -28.85 -15.95 -47.70
CA GLU A 325 -30.23 -16.19 -48.06
C GLU A 325 -31.18 -15.96 -46.87
N VAL A 326 -32.41 -15.58 -47.12
CA VAL A 326 -33.42 -15.33 -46.07
C VAL A 326 -34.68 -16.11 -46.34
N TYR A 327 -35.07 -16.96 -45.39
CA TYR A 327 -36.29 -17.79 -45.50
C TYR A 327 -37.32 -17.34 -44.46
N LYS A 328 -38.54 -17.00 -44.94
CA LYS A 328 -39.67 -16.70 -44.07
C LYS A 328 -40.55 -17.93 -43.87
N ILE A 329 -40.53 -18.48 -42.65
CA ILE A 329 -41.28 -19.70 -42.32
C ILE A 329 -42.42 -19.34 -41.38
N SER A 330 -43.65 -19.59 -41.80
CA SER A 330 -44.89 -19.16 -41.12
C SER A 330 -45.01 -19.59 -39.62
N LYS A 331 -44.28 -20.59 -39.17
CA LYS A 331 -44.35 -21.10 -37.79
C LYS A 331 -43.10 -20.78 -36.94
N VAL A 332 -41.99 -20.35 -37.55
CA VAL A 332 -40.68 -20.19 -36.87
C VAL A 332 -40.18 -18.73 -36.97
N GLY A 333 -40.75 -17.94 -37.89
CA GLY A 333 -40.25 -16.59 -38.17
C GLY A 333 -39.23 -16.56 -39.32
N THR A 334 -38.36 -15.59 -39.32
CA THR A 334 -37.33 -15.43 -40.35
C THR A 334 -36.10 -16.25 -39.96
N VAL A 335 -35.61 -17.08 -40.86
CA VAL A 335 -34.37 -17.87 -40.73
C VAL A 335 -33.38 -17.36 -41.75
N ALA A 336 -32.21 -16.94 -41.30
CA ALA A 336 -31.10 -16.56 -42.16
C ALA A 336 -30.30 -17.80 -42.57
N GLY A 337 -30.18 -18.05 -43.86
CA GLY A 337 -29.19 -18.96 -44.42
C GLY A 337 -27.86 -18.22 -44.52
N ALA A 338 -26.95 -18.57 -43.67
CA ALA A 338 -25.74 -17.79 -43.45
C ALA A 338 -24.47 -18.65 -43.51
N TYR A 339 -23.36 -18.03 -43.82
CA TYR A 339 -22.03 -18.65 -43.92
C TYR A 339 -21.09 -18.12 -42.86
N VAL A 340 -20.45 -19.00 -42.09
CA VAL A 340 -19.51 -18.59 -41.04
C VAL A 340 -18.19 -18.13 -41.67
N VAL A 341 -17.92 -16.84 -41.59
CA VAL A 341 -16.70 -16.20 -42.14
C VAL A 341 -15.55 -16.33 -41.19
N GLU A 342 -15.78 -16.09 -39.89
CA GLU A 342 -14.74 -16.10 -38.87
C GLU A 342 -15.28 -16.68 -37.55
N GLY A 343 -14.39 -17.35 -36.79
CA GLY A 343 -14.65 -17.87 -35.46
C GLY A 343 -15.61 -19.09 -35.44
N LYS A 344 -16.36 -19.23 -34.37
CA LYS A 344 -17.37 -20.26 -34.15
C LYS A 344 -18.64 -19.66 -33.60
N VAL A 345 -19.76 -20.11 -34.07
CA VAL A 345 -21.08 -19.71 -33.57
C VAL A 345 -21.63 -20.77 -32.65
N HIS A 346 -21.99 -20.38 -31.43
CA HIS A 346 -22.64 -21.26 -30.46
C HIS A 346 -24.12 -20.87 -30.31
N ARG A 347 -24.96 -21.86 -30.11
CA ARG A 347 -26.40 -21.61 -29.90
C ARG A 347 -26.72 -20.75 -28.68
N THR A 348 -25.83 -20.75 -27.68
CA THR A 348 -25.97 -20.00 -26.43
C THR A 348 -25.48 -18.56 -26.48
N ASP A 349 -24.88 -18.19 -27.62
CA ASP A 349 -24.31 -16.85 -27.77
C ASP A 349 -25.44 -15.84 -28.07
N LYS A 350 -25.15 -14.60 -27.72
CA LYS A 350 -25.95 -13.46 -28.21
C LYS A 350 -25.50 -13.08 -29.60
N ALA A 351 -26.40 -12.62 -30.42
CA ALA A 351 -26.12 -12.20 -31.78
C ALA A 351 -26.51 -10.74 -32.01
N ARG A 352 -25.68 -10.07 -32.77
CA ARG A 352 -25.88 -8.68 -33.16
C ARG A 352 -25.90 -8.62 -34.69
N VAL A 353 -26.94 -8.01 -35.26
CA VAL A 353 -27.07 -7.83 -36.71
C VAL A 353 -26.43 -6.52 -37.09
N VAL A 354 -25.46 -6.59 -37.97
CA VAL A 354 -24.72 -5.43 -38.50
C VAL A 354 -25.09 -5.27 -39.99
N ARG A 355 -25.64 -4.12 -40.35
CA ARG A 355 -25.99 -3.74 -41.71
C ARG A 355 -25.23 -2.48 -42.08
N ASP A 356 -24.48 -2.52 -43.19
CA ASP A 356 -23.64 -1.39 -43.65
C ASP A 356 -22.71 -0.83 -42.57
N GLY A 357 -22.17 -1.72 -41.72
CA GLY A 357 -21.29 -1.35 -40.61
C GLY A 357 -22.01 -0.78 -39.35
N ILE A 358 -23.34 -0.75 -39.35
CA ILE A 358 -24.15 -0.23 -38.23
C ILE A 358 -24.90 -1.39 -37.56
N VAL A 359 -24.86 -1.45 -36.23
CA VAL A 359 -25.64 -2.42 -35.45
C VAL A 359 -27.09 -2.06 -35.48
N VAL A 360 -27.89 -2.90 -36.14
CA VAL A 360 -29.35 -2.71 -36.28
C VAL A 360 -30.10 -3.28 -35.10
N HIS A 361 -29.71 -4.48 -34.65
CA HIS A 361 -30.38 -5.17 -33.55
C HIS A 361 -29.47 -6.13 -32.81
N THR A 362 -29.75 -6.35 -31.53
CA THR A 362 -29.05 -7.35 -30.69
C THR A 362 -30.11 -8.27 -30.08
N ALA A 363 -29.96 -9.56 -30.23
CA ALA A 363 -30.90 -10.55 -29.72
C ALA A 363 -30.19 -11.88 -29.43
N ASP A 364 -30.86 -12.76 -28.68
CA ASP A 364 -30.41 -14.12 -28.50
C ASP A 364 -30.66 -14.99 -29.72
N ILE A 365 -29.83 -16.01 -29.93
CA ILE A 365 -30.03 -16.99 -31.02
C ILE A 365 -31.18 -17.93 -30.62
N ALA A 366 -32.30 -17.85 -31.35
CA ALA A 366 -33.47 -18.71 -31.12
C ALA A 366 -33.19 -20.15 -31.58
N ALA A 367 -32.60 -20.31 -32.76
CA ALA A 367 -32.23 -21.63 -33.30
C ALA A 367 -30.97 -21.52 -34.15
N LEU A 368 -30.09 -22.52 -34.03
CA LEU A 368 -28.91 -22.73 -34.85
C LEU A 368 -29.01 -24.12 -35.50
N LYS A 369 -29.11 -24.14 -36.84
CA LYS A 369 -29.31 -25.37 -37.60
C LYS A 369 -28.24 -25.55 -38.67
N ARG A 370 -27.89 -26.79 -38.94
CA ARG A 370 -27.10 -27.14 -40.11
C ARG A 370 -27.91 -28.13 -40.95
N TYR A 371 -28.24 -27.71 -42.18
CA TYR A 371 -29.25 -28.40 -43.03
C TYR A 371 -30.62 -28.44 -42.34
N LYS A 372 -31.02 -29.57 -41.75
CA LYS A 372 -32.29 -29.74 -41.02
C LYS A 372 -32.12 -30.03 -39.54
N ASP A 373 -30.89 -30.27 -39.10
CA ASP A 373 -30.56 -30.69 -37.75
C ASP A 373 -30.16 -29.51 -36.85
N ASP A 374 -30.67 -29.51 -35.62
CA ASP A 374 -30.24 -28.56 -34.59
C ASP A 374 -28.83 -28.89 -34.11
N VAL A 375 -27.96 -27.90 -34.17
CA VAL A 375 -26.55 -28.06 -33.74
C VAL A 375 -26.20 -27.11 -32.58
N LYS A 376 -25.25 -27.52 -31.78
CA LYS A 376 -24.78 -26.72 -30.65
C LYS A 376 -23.78 -25.65 -31.09
N GLU A 377 -22.93 -25.95 -32.07
CA GLU A 377 -21.91 -25.06 -32.61
C GLU A 377 -21.74 -25.26 -34.13
N VAL A 378 -21.30 -24.21 -34.80
CA VAL A 378 -20.90 -24.23 -36.21
C VAL A 378 -19.58 -23.48 -36.36
N GLY A 379 -18.61 -24.11 -37.02
CA GLY A 379 -17.28 -23.52 -37.26
C GLY A 379 -17.18 -22.78 -38.59
N VAL A 380 -16.00 -22.19 -38.83
CA VAL A 380 -15.63 -21.46 -40.05
C VAL A 380 -15.83 -22.34 -41.28
N THR A 381 -16.22 -21.73 -42.41
CA THR A 381 -16.45 -22.37 -43.72
C THR A 381 -17.69 -23.24 -43.83
N PHE A 382 -18.50 -23.31 -42.82
CA PHE A 382 -19.76 -24.05 -42.87
C PHE A 382 -20.96 -23.13 -42.99
N GLU A 383 -21.97 -23.61 -43.72
CA GLU A 383 -23.29 -22.97 -43.82
C GLU A 383 -24.15 -23.36 -42.63
N CYS A 384 -24.94 -22.41 -42.16
CA CYS A 384 -25.89 -22.60 -41.08
C CYS A 384 -27.16 -21.81 -41.27
N GLY A 385 -28.24 -22.27 -40.64
CA GLY A 385 -29.48 -21.52 -40.49
C GLY A 385 -29.55 -20.90 -39.12
N ILE A 386 -29.63 -19.58 -39.03
CA ILE A 386 -29.76 -18.83 -37.78
C ILE A 386 -31.09 -18.12 -37.71
N SER A 387 -31.79 -18.25 -36.60
CA SER A 387 -32.95 -17.42 -36.30
C SER A 387 -32.71 -16.67 -34.97
N LEU A 388 -33.17 -15.43 -34.93
CA LEU A 388 -33.00 -14.54 -33.77
C LEU A 388 -34.35 -14.40 -33.03
N VAL A 389 -34.27 -14.22 -31.72
CA VAL A 389 -35.46 -14.02 -30.89
C VAL A 389 -36.08 -12.66 -31.20
N ASN A 390 -37.36 -12.64 -31.51
CA ASN A 390 -38.18 -11.43 -31.77
C ASN A 390 -37.63 -10.47 -32.87
N PHE A 391 -36.82 -10.96 -33.80
CA PHE A 391 -36.31 -10.17 -34.91
C PHE A 391 -36.51 -10.87 -36.23
N ASN A 392 -37.29 -10.22 -37.14
CA ASN A 392 -37.70 -10.78 -38.44
C ASN A 392 -37.20 -9.97 -39.65
N ASP A 393 -36.50 -8.84 -39.43
CA ASP A 393 -35.99 -7.96 -40.51
C ASP A 393 -34.51 -8.25 -40.83
N ILE A 394 -34.20 -9.51 -41.05
CA ILE A 394 -32.88 -9.93 -41.54
C ILE A 394 -32.89 -9.80 -43.07
N GLN A 395 -31.82 -9.23 -43.64
CA GLN A 395 -31.64 -9.03 -45.07
C GLN A 395 -30.39 -9.76 -45.59
N VAL A 396 -30.40 -10.04 -46.89
CA VAL A 396 -29.20 -10.61 -47.55
C VAL A 396 -28.09 -9.57 -47.54
N GLY A 397 -26.90 -9.98 -47.14
CA GLY A 397 -25.75 -9.10 -46.97
C GLY A 397 -25.54 -8.58 -45.54
N ASP A 398 -26.48 -8.84 -44.61
CA ASP A 398 -26.26 -8.54 -43.20
C ASP A 398 -25.13 -9.42 -42.63
N ILE A 399 -24.37 -8.88 -41.72
CA ILE A 399 -23.36 -9.63 -40.95
C ILE A 399 -23.97 -9.90 -39.55
N ILE A 400 -24.06 -11.16 -39.16
CA ILE A 400 -24.46 -11.55 -37.82
C ILE A 400 -23.18 -11.81 -37.03
N GLU A 401 -22.92 -10.94 -36.08
CA GLU A 401 -21.77 -11.05 -35.14
C GLU A 401 -22.25 -11.71 -33.87
N THR A 402 -21.68 -12.87 -33.55
CA THR A 402 -21.98 -13.58 -32.30
C THR A 402 -20.97 -13.26 -31.22
N PHE A 403 -21.45 -13.08 -29.98
CA PHE A 403 -20.63 -12.76 -28.86
C PHE A 403 -21.14 -13.43 -27.58
N THR A 404 -20.21 -13.63 -26.64
CA THR A 404 -20.52 -14.10 -25.29
C THR A 404 -20.04 -13.09 -24.28
N GLU A 405 -20.75 -12.94 -23.16
CA GLU A 405 -20.33 -12.10 -22.05
C GLU A 405 -19.49 -12.94 -21.10
N ILE A 406 -18.20 -12.60 -20.96
CA ILE A 406 -17.33 -13.20 -19.95
C ILE A 406 -17.11 -12.20 -18.83
N GLU A 407 -17.16 -12.72 -17.60
CA GLU A 407 -16.79 -11.93 -16.44
C GLU A 407 -15.27 -11.89 -16.34
N VAL A 408 -14.69 -10.70 -16.44
CA VAL A 408 -13.25 -10.47 -16.34
C VAL A 408 -12.99 -9.69 -15.07
N GLU A 409 -11.97 -10.10 -14.31
CA GLU A 409 -11.48 -9.36 -13.16
C GLU A 409 -10.91 -8.01 -13.61
N GLN A 410 -11.26 -6.95 -12.88
CA GLN A 410 -10.70 -5.63 -13.14
C GLN A 410 -9.25 -5.61 -12.68
N LYS A 411 -8.38 -4.95 -13.44
CA LYS A 411 -7.04 -4.59 -12.98
C LYS A 411 -7.11 -3.24 -12.28
N LEU A 412 -6.37 -3.11 -11.17
CA LEU A 412 -6.18 -1.85 -10.43
C LEU A 412 -5.41 -0.81 -11.26
#